data_ae5de67d05c94fd9ab620345985195e8
#
_entry.id   ae5de67d05c94fd9ab620345985195e8
#
_cell.length_a   1.000
_cell.length_b   1.000
_cell.length_c   1.000
_cell.angle_alpha   90.00
_cell.angle_beta   90.00
_cell.angle_gamma   90.00
#
_symmetry.space_group_name_H-M   'P 1'
#
loop_
_entity.id
_entity.type
_entity.pdbx_description
1 polymer ?
#
loop_
_entity_poly.entity_id
_entity_poly.type
_entity_poly.pdbx_seq_one_letter_code
_entity_poly.pdbx_strand_id
1 'polypeptide(L)'
;IPMGVFICLLFTPPQGLSATGLIGWLAFFLIMTRITFTFFSVPWSALIAEFSDDYEQRTVIASYRTLIGPLLGGISSTLILTFIFIGTPDIPKGQENLENYNLFGPLIGSLMTGWALLSTHFTRSEIPYLYQTRSTSSAGLAWMLSSILLALKSRNYRILLVSMLVYFGVLGTLSQFDMFVNTYFWDLTAAQLGTLALFAIPSPFLFFALAGAIQRRFQKNQIL
;
A
#
# COMPACT_ATOMS: atom_id res chain seq x y z
N ILE A 1 9.06 -13.42 1.67
CA ILE A 1 10.40 -13.48 1.07
C ILE A 1 10.35 -13.17 -0.44
N PRO A 2 9.56 -13.83 -1.31
CA PRO A 2 9.61 -13.57 -2.76
C PRO A 2 9.37 -12.11 -3.14
N MET A 3 8.48 -11.42 -2.44
CA MET A 3 8.17 -10.01 -2.69
C MET A 3 9.40 -9.11 -2.58
N GLY A 4 10.19 -9.27 -1.50
CA GLY A 4 11.41 -8.47 -1.32
C GLY A 4 12.47 -8.76 -2.38
N VAL A 5 12.61 -10.03 -2.79
CA VAL A 5 13.52 -10.41 -3.88
C VAL A 5 13.11 -9.74 -5.19
N PHE A 6 11.82 -9.76 -5.53
CA PHE A 6 11.35 -9.14 -6.77
C PHE A 6 11.48 -7.61 -6.75
N ILE A 7 11.30 -6.97 -5.59
CA ILE A 7 11.56 -5.52 -5.45
C ILE A 7 13.05 -5.24 -5.64
N CYS A 8 13.92 -6.03 -5.03
CA CYS A 8 15.36 -5.90 -5.19
C CYS A 8 15.76 -5.97 -6.68
N LEU A 9 15.30 -7.01 -7.39
CA LEU A 9 15.58 -7.21 -8.81
C LEU A 9 14.93 -6.14 -9.70
N LEU A 10 13.80 -5.57 -9.31
CA LEU A 10 13.13 -4.48 -10.03
C LEU A 10 14.06 -3.25 -10.16
N PHE A 11 14.78 -2.92 -9.09
CA PHE A 11 15.64 -1.74 -9.03
C PHE A 11 17.12 -2.02 -9.37
N THR A 12 17.50 -3.28 -9.62
CA THR A 12 18.85 -3.68 -9.97
C THR A 12 18.89 -4.44 -11.31
N PRO A 13 18.54 -3.79 -12.42
CA PRO A 13 18.61 -4.44 -13.73
C PRO A 13 20.07 -4.76 -14.10
N PRO A 14 20.35 -5.87 -14.78
CA PRO A 14 21.68 -6.21 -15.28
C PRO A 14 22.17 -5.15 -16.27
N GLN A 15 23.47 -4.86 -16.21
CA GLN A 15 24.11 -3.94 -17.16
C GLN A 15 24.12 -4.53 -18.56
N GLY A 16 23.94 -3.68 -19.58
CA GLY A 16 24.01 -4.09 -20.98
C GLY A 16 22.69 -4.57 -21.60
N LEU A 17 21.56 -4.44 -20.92
CA LEU A 17 20.25 -4.68 -21.52
C LEU A 17 19.93 -3.63 -22.60
N SER A 18 19.36 -4.10 -23.72
CA SER A 18 18.75 -3.18 -24.70
C SER A 18 17.55 -2.46 -24.10
N ALA A 19 17.12 -1.33 -24.71
CA ALA A 19 15.94 -0.58 -24.23
C ALA A 19 14.68 -1.48 -24.12
N THR A 20 14.46 -2.36 -25.10
CA THR A 20 13.36 -3.33 -25.08
C THR A 20 13.52 -4.36 -23.94
N GLY A 21 14.77 -4.82 -23.70
CA GLY A 21 15.08 -5.73 -22.61
C GLY A 21 14.85 -5.09 -21.25
N LEU A 22 15.18 -3.81 -21.08
CA LEU A 22 14.93 -3.05 -19.85
C LEU A 22 13.43 -2.90 -19.56
N ILE A 23 12.64 -2.59 -20.59
CA ILE A 23 11.16 -2.50 -20.45
C ILE A 23 10.60 -3.87 -20.08
N GLY A 24 11.06 -4.94 -20.71
CA GLY A 24 10.64 -6.31 -20.38
C GLY A 24 11.00 -6.70 -18.94
N TRP A 25 12.22 -6.35 -18.50
CA TRP A 25 12.67 -6.55 -17.12
C TRP A 25 11.76 -5.84 -16.11
N LEU A 26 11.55 -4.55 -16.33
CA LEU A 26 10.71 -3.71 -15.49
C LEU A 26 9.27 -4.24 -15.42
N ALA A 27 8.67 -4.56 -16.56
CA ALA A 27 7.30 -5.08 -16.62
C ALA A 27 7.18 -6.42 -15.89
N PHE A 28 8.11 -7.34 -16.11
CA PHE A 28 8.10 -8.66 -15.47
C PHE A 28 8.20 -8.56 -13.96
N PHE A 29 9.21 -7.85 -13.43
CA PHE A 29 9.42 -7.75 -11.98
C PHE A 29 8.36 -6.88 -11.30
N LEU A 30 7.80 -5.87 -11.99
CA LEU A 30 6.67 -5.11 -11.50
C LEU A 30 5.44 -6.01 -11.30
N ILE A 31 5.11 -6.84 -12.30
CA ILE A 31 3.99 -7.78 -12.22
C ILE A 31 4.22 -8.81 -11.09
N MET A 32 5.42 -9.40 -11.01
CA MET A 32 5.75 -10.37 -9.96
C MET A 32 5.68 -9.76 -8.57
N THR A 33 6.14 -8.53 -8.40
CA THR A 33 6.02 -7.79 -7.14
C THR A 33 4.56 -7.59 -6.76
N ARG A 34 3.70 -7.18 -7.70
CA ARG A 34 2.27 -6.97 -7.47
C ARG A 34 1.55 -8.27 -7.11
N ILE A 35 1.86 -9.37 -7.81
CA ILE A 35 1.28 -10.69 -7.52
C ILE A 35 1.67 -11.14 -6.10
N THR A 36 2.96 -11.10 -5.76
CA THR A 36 3.43 -11.54 -4.44
C THR A 36 2.93 -10.64 -3.31
N PHE A 37 2.82 -9.33 -3.54
CA PHE A 37 2.18 -8.41 -2.61
C PHE A 37 0.71 -8.77 -2.35
N THR A 38 -0.03 -9.11 -3.40
CA THR A 38 -1.45 -9.51 -3.28
C THR A 38 -1.59 -10.80 -2.47
N PHE A 39 -0.72 -11.80 -2.69
CA PHE A 39 -0.71 -13.03 -1.90
C PHE A 39 -0.46 -12.81 -0.42
N PHE A 40 0.24 -11.76 -0.05
CA PHE A 40 0.43 -11.38 1.34
C PHE A 40 -0.71 -10.50 1.87
N SER A 41 -1.10 -9.47 1.13
CA SER A 41 -2.02 -8.42 1.61
C SER A 41 -3.46 -8.91 1.74
N VAL A 42 -3.91 -9.84 0.90
CA VAL A 42 -5.29 -10.35 0.94
C VAL A 42 -5.54 -11.17 2.21
N PRO A 43 -4.76 -12.22 2.54
CA PRO A 43 -4.92 -12.96 3.79
C PRO A 43 -4.73 -12.07 5.02
N TRP A 44 -3.72 -11.18 4.98
CA TRP A 44 -3.46 -10.26 6.08
C TRP A 44 -4.64 -9.30 6.34
N SER A 45 -5.31 -8.85 5.27
CA SER A 45 -6.51 -8.01 5.41
C SER A 45 -7.71 -8.77 5.94
N ALA A 46 -7.85 -10.06 5.62
CA ALA A 46 -8.91 -10.92 6.12
C ALA A 46 -8.80 -11.15 7.63
N LEU A 47 -7.58 -11.23 8.18
CA LEU A 47 -7.37 -11.41 9.62
C LEU A 47 -8.06 -10.36 10.48
N ILE A 48 -8.22 -9.12 9.99
CA ILE A 48 -8.92 -8.05 10.74
C ILE A 48 -10.36 -8.45 11.08
N ALA A 49 -11.04 -9.15 10.16
CA ALA A 49 -12.40 -9.62 10.38
C ALA A 49 -12.46 -10.81 11.35
N GLU A 50 -11.34 -11.52 11.54
CA GLU A 50 -11.27 -12.73 12.37
C GLU A 50 -10.77 -12.45 13.79
N PHE A 51 -10.11 -11.30 14.05
CA PHE A 51 -9.58 -10.94 15.37
C PHE A 51 -10.65 -10.68 16.43
N SER A 52 -11.87 -10.33 16.07
CA SER A 52 -12.95 -10.06 17.02
C SER A 52 -14.32 -10.25 16.38
N ASP A 53 -15.26 -10.81 17.15
CA ASP A 53 -16.68 -10.86 16.78
C ASP A 53 -17.41 -9.55 17.10
N ASP A 54 -16.81 -8.70 17.93
CA ASP A 54 -17.39 -7.41 18.33
C ASP A 54 -17.14 -6.35 17.25
N TYR A 55 -18.22 -5.71 16.82
CA TYR A 55 -18.19 -4.63 15.83
C TYR A 55 -17.37 -3.42 16.29
N GLU A 56 -17.42 -3.05 17.56
CA GLU A 56 -16.68 -1.92 18.11
C GLU A 56 -15.16 -2.19 18.06
N GLN A 57 -14.74 -3.38 18.49
CA GLN A 57 -13.33 -3.77 18.45
C GLN A 57 -12.78 -3.82 17.02
N ARG A 58 -13.53 -4.35 16.06
CA ARG A 58 -13.16 -4.33 14.65
C ARG A 58 -12.95 -2.90 14.13
N THR A 59 -13.83 -1.99 14.54
CA THR A 59 -13.73 -0.57 14.17
C THR A 59 -12.46 0.06 14.75
N VAL A 60 -12.13 -0.26 16.00
CA VAL A 60 -10.89 0.22 16.64
C VAL A 60 -9.65 -0.31 15.92
N ILE A 61 -9.58 -1.61 15.60
CA ILE A 61 -8.48 -2.21 14.87
C ILE A 61 -8.30 -1.56 13.48
N ALA A 62 -9.40 -1.37 12.76
CA ALA A 62 -9.39 -0.69 11.46
C ALA A 62 -8.92 0.76 11.55
N SER A 63 -9.30 1.47 12.62
CA SER A 63 -8.87 2.84 12.89
C SER A 63 -7.37 2.94 13.15
N TYR A 64 -6.80 2.05 13.96
CA TYR A 64 -5.36 1.98 14.16
C TYR A 64 -4.61 1.74 12.84
N ARG A 65 -5.07 0.83 12.01
CA ARG A 65 -4.49 0.58 10.69
C ARG A 65 -4.48 1.83 9.81
N THR A 66 -5.61 2.56 9.82
CA THR A 66 -5.78 3.77 9.00
C THR A 66 -4.91 4.93 9.49
N LEU A 67 -4.60 5.00 10.78
CA LEU A 67 -3.71 6.01 11.36
C LEU A 67 -2.23 5.65 11.22
N ILE A 68 -1.87 4.43 11.60
CA ILE A 68 -0.47 4.00 11.66
C ILE A 68 0.13 3.87 10.24
N GLY A 69 -0.67 3.38 9.27
CA GLY A 69 -0.19 3.21 7.89
C GLY A 69 0.37 4.49 7.27
N PRO A 70 -0.42 5.58 7.15
CA PRO A 70 0.07 6.86 6.63
C PRO A 70 1.19 7.48 7.46
N LEU A 71 1.15 7.32 8.79
CA LEU A 71 2.21 7.81 9.69
C LEU A 71 3.56 7.16 9.36
N LEU A 72 3.61 5.84 9.37
CA LEU A 72 4.83 5.10 9.05
C LEU A 72 5.24 5.28 7.58
N GLY A 73 4.27 5.36 6.68
CA GLY A 73 4.51 5.64 5.26
C GLY A 73 5.16 7.01 5.04
N GLY A 74 4.63 8.05 5.69
CA GLY A 74 5.18 9.40 5.63
C GLY A 74 6.59 9.49 6.22
N ILE A 75 6.82 8.91 7.40
CA ILE A 75 8.15 8.85 8.01
C ILE A 75 9.13 8.11 7.11
N SER A 76 8.76 6.94 6.61
CA SER A 76 9.63 6.15 5.73
C SER A 76 9.94 6.88 4.43
N SER A 77 8.93 7.51 3.81
CA SER A 77 9.11 8.31 2.59
C SER A 77 10.08 9.47 2.83
N THR A 78 9.93 10.20 3.94
CA THR A 78 10.83 11.30 4.32
C THR A 78 12.26 10.82 4.51
N LEU A 79 12.46 9.73 5.26
CA LEU A 79 13.79 9.17 5.49
C LEU A 79 14.44 8.72 4.19
N ILE A 80 13.70 8.04 3.33
CA ILE A 80 14.19 7.56 2.04
C ILE A 80 14.58 8.73 1.14
N LEU A 81 13.70 9.71 0.98
CA LEU A 81 13.94 10.86 0.11
C LEU A 81 15.08 11.76 0.62
N THR A 82 15.26 11.86 1.93
CA THR A 82 16.29 12.71 2.52
C THR A 82 17.67 12.03 2.57
N PHE A 83 17.72 10.73 2.88
CA PHE A 83 18.99 10.05 3.16
C PHE A 83 19.46 9.11 2.04
N ILE A 84 18.56 8.65 1.16
CA ILE A 84 18.93 7.77 0.06
C ILE A 84 19.01 8.55 -1.26
N PHE A 85 18.00 9.38 -1.55
CA PHE A 85 17.96 10.15 -2.78
C PHE A 85 18.69 11.49 -2.66
N ILE A 86 19.98 11.42 -2.34
CA ILE A 86 20.84 12.59 -2.24
C ILE A 86 21.20 13.08 -3.64
N GLY A 87 21.03 14.38 -3.87
CA GLY A 87 21.49 15.02 -5.10
C GLY A 87 23.02 15.17 -5.12
N THR A 88 23.59 15.08 -6.30
CA THR A 88 25.01 15.40 -6.55
C THR A 88 25.13 16.76 -7.25
N PRO A 89 26.34 17.39 -7.30
CA PRO A 89 26.51 18.65 -8.01
C PRO A 89 26.09 18.58 -9.49
N ASP A 90 26.26 17.40 -10.13
CA ASP A 90 25.90 17.17 -11.53
C ASP A 90 24.43 16.83 -11.71
N ILE A 91 23.79 16.21 -10.71
CA ILE A 91 22.38 15.79 -10.70
C ILE A 91 21.75 16.27 -9.38
N PRO A 92 21.28 17.53 -9.32
CA PRO A 92 20.72 18.11 -8.08
C PRO A 92 19.50 17.38 -7.56
N LYS A 93 18.73 16.74 -8.45
CA LYS A 93 17.54 15.95 -8.11
C LYS A 93 17.94 14.51 -7.86
N GLY A 94 18.10 14.13 -6.59
CA GLY A 94 18.52 12.77 -6.22
C GLY A 94 17.60 11.67 -6.74
N GLN A 95 16.33 11.96 -6.97
CA GLN A 95 15.37 11.03 -7.57
C GLN A 95 15.64 10.72 -9.06
N GLU A 96 16.44 11.52 -9.76
CA GLU A 96 16.88 11.29 -11.14
C GLU A 96 18.22 10.55 -11.19
N ASN A 97 18.93 10.44 -10.05
CA ASN A 97 20.20 9.74 -9.99
C ASN A 97 19.98 8.22 -9.89
N LEU A 98 20.35 7.50 -10.95
CA LEU A 98 20.23 6.04 -11.04
C LEU A 98 21.04 5.29 -9.97
N GLU A 99 22.15 5.83 -9.50
CA GLU A 99 22.99 5.18 -8.49
C GLU A 99 22.26 5.01 -7.16
N ASN A 100 21.38 5.95 -6.80
CA ASN A 100 20.59 5.88 -5.57
C ASN A 100 19.65 4.67 -5.54
N TYR A 101 19.21 4.21 -6.70
CA TYR A 101 18.31 3.05 -6.80
C TYR A 101 19.03 1.73 -6.53
N ASN A 102 20.35 1.65 -6.68
CA ASN A 102 21.14 0.48 -6.33
C ASN A 102 21.11 0.18 -4.82
N LEU A 103 21.03 1.23 -3.99
CA LEU A 103 20.86 1.10 -2.55
C LEU A 103 19.38 0.96 -2.16
N PHE A 104 18.51 1.72 -2.84
CA PHE A 104 17.07 1.75 -2.55
C PHE A 104 16.41 0.38 -2.72
N GLY A 105 16.66 -0.32 -3.84
CA GLY A 105 16.05 -1.62 -4.13
C GLY A 105 16.30 -2.68 -3.04
N PRO A 106 17.56 -3.02 -2.74
CA PRO A 106 17.90 -3.97 -1.68
C PRO A 106 17.40 -3.55 -0.31
N LEU A 107 17.49 -2.27 0.05
CA LEU A 107 17.03 -1.77 1.33
C LEU A 107 15.51 -1.94 1.48
N ILE A 108 14.71 -1.49 0.52
CA ILE A 108 13.25 -1.62 0.58
C ILE A 108 12.84 -3.09 0.52
N GLY A 109 13.46 -3.89 -0.35
CA GLY A 109 13.18 -5.32 -0.44
C GLY A 109 13.44 -6.05 0.88
N SER A 110 14.54 -5.75 1.55
CA SER A 110 14.87 -6.33 2.87
C SER A 110 13.94 -5.84 3.97
N LEU A 111 13.63 -4.54 4.02
CA LEU A 111 12.69 -3.98 5.00
C LEU A 111 11.29 -4.59 4.83
N MET A 112 10.75 -4.65 3.61
CA MET A 112 9.44 -5.24 3.37
C MET A 112 9.38 -6.72 3.74
N THR A 113 10.46 -7.48 3.45
CA THR A 113 10.56 -8.88 3.86
C THR A 113 10.62 -8.99 5.38
N GLY A 114 11.44 -8.17 6.03
CA GLY A 114 11.59 -8.15 7.49
C GLY A 114 10.27 -7.83 8.18
N TRP A 115 9.55 -6.79 7.75
CA TRP A 115 8.24 -6.43 8.29
C TRP A 115 7.18 -7.51 8.07
N ALA A 116 7.18 -8.16 6.90
CA ALA A 116 6.25 -9.27 6.63
C ALA A 116 6.52 -10.46 7.55
N LEU A 117 7.80 -10.81 7.77
CA LEU A 117 8.19 -11.89 8.68
C LEU A 117 7.87 -11.55 10.14
N LEU A 118 8.17 -10.33 10.58
CA LEU A 118 7.80 -9.85 11.92
C LEU A 118 6.30 -9.89 12.14
N SER A 119 5.52 -9.35 11.19
CA SER A 119 4.06 -9.39 11.25
C SER A 119 3.55 -10.84 11.38
N THR A 120 4.05 -11.75 10.56
CA THR A 120 3.66 -13.16 10.61
C THR A 120 4.08 -13.81 11.94
N HIS A 121 5.25 -13.47 12.45
CA HIS A 121 5.76 -14.03 13.73
C HIS A 121 4.88 -13.60 14.90
N PHE A 122 4.57 -12.30 15.00
CA PHE A 122 3.73 -11.79 16.10
C PHE A 122 2.25 -12.20 15.98
N THR A 123 1.74 -12.37 14.77
CA THR A 123 0.35 -12.82 14.57
C THR A 123 0.19 -14.31 14.83
N ARG A 124 1.29 -15.09 14.83
CA ARG A 124 1.23 -16.55 15.06
C ARG A 124 0.63 -16.93 16.42
N SER A 125 0.82 -16.12 17.45
CA SER A 125 0.26 -16.35 18.79
C SER A 125 -1.27 -16.24 18.81
N GLU A 126 -1.86 -15.52 17.87
CA GLU A 126 -3.31 -15.30 17.79
C GLU A 126 -4.05 -16.42 17.02
N ILE A 127 -3.30 -17.27 16.26
CA ILE A 127 -3.90 -18.34 15.44
C ILE A 127 -4.84 -19.26 16.24
N PRO A 128 -4.55 -19.67 17.49
CA PRO A 128 -5.46 -20.52 18.26
C PRO A 128 -6.79 -19.83 18.63
N TYR A 129 -6.82 -18.51 18.63
CA TYR A 129 -7.98 -17.70 19.01
C TYR A 129 -8.80 -17.25 17.79
N LEU A 130 -8.28 -17.43 16.58
CA LEU A 130 -8.99 -17.11 15.36
C LEU A 130 -10.22 -18.02 15.21
N TYR A 131 -11.29 -17.43 14.71
CA TYR A 131 -12.55 -18.15 14.47
C TYR A 131 -12.31 -19.32 13.50
N GLN A 132 -12.39 -20.53 14.02
CA GLN A 132 -12.29 -21.73 13.18
C GLN A 132 -13.60 -21.87 12.41
N THR A 133 -13.63 -21.27 11.21
CA THR A 133 -14.72 -21.54 10.26
C THR A 133 -14.71 -23.04 10.01
N ARG A 134 -15.79 -23.75 10.43
CA ARG A 134 -15.98 -25.15 10.05
C ARG A 134 -15.76 -25.23 8.54
N SER A 135 -14.73 -25.94 8.14
CA SER A 135 -14.41 -26.15 6.73
C SER A 135 -15.58 -26.92 6.10
N THR A 136 -16.55 -26.20 5.59
CA THR A 136 -17.48 -26.75 4.64
C THR A 136 -16.69 -27.00 3.37
N SER A 137 -16.41 -28.27 3.09
CA SER A 137 -15.90 -28.89 1.89
C SER A 137 -15.06 -27.97 0.96
N SER A 138 -13.94 -28.46 0.50
CA SER A 138 -13.05 -27.80 -0.47
C SER A 138 -13.84 -27.01 -1.52
N ALA A 139 -14.00 -25.72 -1.27
CA ALA A 139 -14.64 -24.81 -2.21
C ALA A 139 -13.73 -24.69 -3.44
N GLY A 140 -13.94 -25.50 -4.45
CA GLY A 140 -13.18 -25.48 -5.71
C GLY A 140 -13.32 -24.13 -6.43
N LEU A 141 -12.42 -23.87 -7.35
CA LEU A 141 -12.44 -22.65 -8.20
C LEU A 141 -13.83 -22.39 -8.83
N ALA A 142 -14.55 -23.44 -9.21
CA ALA A 142 -15.89 -23.35 -9.75
C ALA A 142 -16.89 -22.73 -8.76
N TRP A 143 -16.81 -23.08 -7.48
CA TRP A 143 -17.64 -22.49 -6.44
C TRP A 143 -17.28 -21.01 -6.22
N MET A 144 -15.99 -20.66 -6.21
CA MET A 144 -15.57 -19.26 -6.10
C MET A 144 -16.10 -18.42 -7.27
N LEU A 145 -15.97 -18.92 -8.50
CA LEU A 145 -16.48 -18.21 -9.68
C LEU A 145 -18.01 -18.07 -9.64
N SER A 146 -18.74 -19.13 -9.27
CA SER A 146 -20.20 -19.05 -9.14
C SER A 146 -20.63 -18.05 -8.06
N SER A 147 -19.92 -17.97 -6.95
CA SER A 147 -20.18 -17.01 -5.86
C SER A 147 -19.94 -15.56 -6.32
N ILE A 148 -18.89 -15.31 -7.08
CA ILE A 148 -18.60 -14.00 -7.68
C ILE A 148 -19.70 -13.61 -8.66
N LEU A 149 -20.11 -14.54 -9.55
CA LEU A 149 -21.20 -14.30 -10.50
C LEU A 149 -22.54 -14.04 -9.81
N LEU A 150 -22.79 -14.75 -8.71
CA LEU A 150 -24.00 -14.52 -7.90
C LEU A 150 -23.98 -13.14 -7.23
N ALA A 151 -22.84 -12.72 -6.68
CA ALA A 151 -22.68 -11.39 -6.10
C ALA A 151 -22.88 -10.28 -7.16
N LEU A 152 -22.37 -10.49 -8.38
CA LEU A 152 -22.55 -9.57 -9.51
C LEU A 152 -24.01 -9.46 -9.99
N LYS A 153 -24.90 -10.39 -9.65
CA LYS A 153 -26.35 -10.25 -9.94
C LYS A 153 -27.01 -9.19 -9.06
N SER A 154 -26.48 -8.92 -7.87
CA SER A 154 -27.00 -7.88 -6.98
C SER A 154 -26.74 -6.48 -7.54
N ARG A 155 -27.78 -5.66 -7.68
CA ARG A 155 -27.68 -4.29 -8.15
C ARG A 155 -26.81 -3.44 -7.22
N ASN A 156 -26.98 -3.56 -5.92
CA ASN A 156 -26.24 -2.80 -4.93
C ASN A 156 -24.75 -3.14 -4.96
N TYR A 157 -24.41 -4.42 -5.13
CA TYR A 157 -23.02 -4.86 -5.24
C TYR A 157 -22.35 -4.29 -6.51
N ARG A 158 -23.04 -4.29 -7.65
CA ARG A 158 -22.52 -3.70 -8.90
C ARG A 158 -22.25 -2.20 -8.76
N ILE A 159 -23.19 -1.46 -8.15
CA ILE A 159 -23.01 -0.01 -7.92
C ILE A 159 -21.80 0.22 -7.03
N LEU A 160 -21.69 -0.52 -5.92
CA LEU A 160 -20.54 -0.43 -5.02
C LEU A 160 -19.22 -0.74 -5.75
N LEU A 161 -19.19 -1.81 -6.53
CA LEU A 161 -18.01 -2.24 -7.27
C LEU A 161 -17.58 -1.18 -8.30
N VAL A 162 -18.50 -0.63 -9.09
CA VAL A 162 -18.21 0.44 -10.05
C VAL A 162 -17.71 1.69 -9.34
N SER A 163 -18.36 2.09 -8.26
CA SER A 163 -17.92 3.25 -7.45
C SER A 163 -16.51 3.06 -6.90
N MET A 164 -16.19 1.87 -6.40
CA MET A 164 -14.84 1.53 -5.92
C MET A 164 -13.81 1.53 -7.06
N LEU A 165 -14.15 0.99 -8.22
CA LEU A 165 -13.27 1.00 -9.39
C LEU A 165 -12.93 2.43 -9.84
N VAL A 166 -13.95 3.30 -9.94
CA VAL A 166 -13.75 4.71 -10.28
C VAL A 166 -12.90 5.41 -9.22
N TYR A 167 -13.25 5.23 -7.94
CA TYR A 167 -12.52 5.85 -6.82
C TYR A 167 -11.05 5.45 -6.80
N PHE A 168 -10.74 4.15 -6.82
CA PHE A 168 -9.35 3.68 -6.84
C PHE A 168 -8.62 3.99 -8.15
N GLY A 169 -9.33 4.04 -9.27
CA GLY A 169 -8.79 4.49 -10.55
C GLY A 169 -8.31 5.93 -10.48
N VAL A 170 -9.14 6.83 -9.97
CA VAL A 170 -8.77 8.24 -9.77
C VAL A 170 -7.60 8.38 -8.79
N LEU A 171 -7.68 7.73 -7.62
CA LEU A 171 -6.58 7.79 -6.64
C LEU A 171 -5.27 7.23 -7.20
N GLY A 172 -5.33 6.10 -7.92
CA GLY A 172 -4.15 5.52 -8.55
C GLY A 172 -3.52 6.44 -9.58
N THR A 173 -4.34 7.10 -10.40
CA THR A 173 -3.87 8.07 -11.38
C THR A 173 -3.23 9.28 -10.69
N LEU A 174 -3.90 9.87 -9.70
CA LEU A 174 -3.37 11.01 -8.94
C LEU A 174 -2.03 10.68 -8.29
N SER A 175 -1.90 9.50 -7.66
CA SER A 175 -0.66 9.10 -7.00
C SER A 175 0.52 8.91 -7.98
N GLN A 176 0.26 8.50 -9.22
CA GLN A 176 1.30 8.42 -10.24
C GLN A 176 1.74 9.79 -10.75
N PHE A 177 0.79 10.71 -10.93
CA PHE A 177 1.09 12.06 -11.37
C PHE A 177 1.75 12.91 -10.28
N ASP A 178 1.52 12.63 -9.01
CA ASP A 178 2.04 13.42 -7.89
C ASP A 178 3.57 13.57 -7.97
N MET A 179 4.30 12.48 -8.13
CA MET A 179 5.77 12.51 -8.25
C MET A 179 6.23 13.29 -9.49
N PHE A 180 5.54 13.13 -10.62
CA PHE A 180 5.85 13.85 -11.85
C PHE A 180 5.63 15.36 -11.71
N VAL A 181 4.50 15.77 -11.19
CA VAL A 181 4.16 17.18 -10.98
C VAL A 181 5.15 17.81 -10.02
N ASN A 182 5.45 17.16 -8.91
CA ASN A 182 6.39 17.68 -7.93
C ASN A 182 7.82 17.79 -8.50
N THR A 183 8.27 16.84 -9.30
CA THR A 183 9.63 16.83 -9.85
C THR A 183 9.78 17.77 -11.05
N TYR A 184 8.82 17.79 -11.98
CA TYR A 184 8.98 18.49 -13.25
C TYR A 184 8.23 19.81 -13.35
N PHE A 185 7.11 19.98 -12.63
CA PHE A 185 6.37 21.24 -12.63
C PHE A 185 6.81 22.18 -11.50
N TRP A 186 6.92 21.65 -10.26
CA TRP A 186 7.36 22.41 -9.09
C TRP A 186 8.88 22.44 -8.91
N ASP A 187 9.61 21.67 -9.70
CA ASP A 187 11.08 21.57 -9.68
C ASP A 187 11.68 21.23 -8.30
N LEU A 188 10.97 20.38 -7.55
CA LEU A 188 11.34 20.03 -6.18
C LEU A 188 12.46 18.99 -6.14
N THR A 189 13.39 19.21 -5.24
CA THR A 189 14.44 18.24 -4.89
C THR A 189 13.88 17.12 -4.00
N ALA A 190 14.58 15.99 -3.92
CA ALA A 190 14.18 14.87 -3.06
C ALA A 190 14.04 15.27 -1.59
N ALA A 191 14.93 16.13 -1.06
CA ALA A 191 14.85 16.63 0.31
C ALA A 191 13.58 17.49 0.55
N GLN A 192 13.19 18.31 -0.42
CA GLN A 192 11.96 19.10 -0.34
C GLN A 192 10.72 18.21 -0.40
N LEU A 193 10.73 17.16 -1.25
CA LEU A 193 9.68 16.14 -1.27
C LEU A 193 9.57 15.40 0.07
N GLY A 194 10.71 15.10 0.69
CA GLY A 194 10.74 14.50 2.03
C GLY A 194 10.11 15.42 3.09
N THR A 195 10.38 16.72 3.05
CA THR A 195 9.76 17.70 3.96
C THR A 195 8.25 17.83 3.72
N LEU A 196 7.79 17.83 2.47
CA LEU A 196 6.35 17.80 2.17
C LEU A 196 5.66 16.55 2.73
N ALA A 197 6.29 15.38 2.63
CA ALA A 197 5.78 14.15 3.22
C ALA A 197 5.63 14.26 4.75
N LEU A 198 6.55 14.93 5.44
CA LEU A 198 6.43 15.23 6.89
C LEU A 198 5.21 16.09 7.21
N PHE A 199 4.98 17.14 6.44
CA PHE A 199 3.82 18.02 6.63
C PHE A 199 2.48 17.33 6.34
N ALA A 200 2.48 16.27 5.55
CA ALA A 200 1.28 15.45 5.31
C ALA A 200 0.91 14.54 6.49
N ILE A 201 1.86 14.19 7.37
CA ILE A 201 1.66 13.28 8.51
C ILE A 201 0.56 13.76 9.47
N PRO A 202 0.46 15.05 9.88
CA PRO A 202 -0.60 15.50 10.77
C PRO A 202 -2.02 15.44 10.19
N SER A 203 -2.17 15.40 8.87
CA SER A 203 -3.47 15.51 8.20
C SER A 203 -4.49 14.44 8.62
N PRO A 204 -4.17 13.14 8.71
CA PRO A 204 -5.10 12.14 9.21
C PRO A 204 -5.55 12.39 10.65
N PHE A 205 -4.64 12.82 11.52
CA PHE A 205 -4.97 13.11 12.93
C PHE A 205 -5.91 14.30 13.06
N LEU A 206 -5.66 15.37 12.30
CA LEU A 206 -6.55 16.52 12.24
C LEU A 206 -7.93 16.13 11.70
N PHE A 207 -7.97 15.31 10.66
CA PHE A 207 -9.23 14.82 10.10
C PHE A 207 -10.02 13.98 11.13
N PHE A 208 -9.39 13.06 11.84
CA PHE A 208 -10.07 12.27 12.87
C PHE A 208 -10.57 13.12 14.03
N ALA A 209 -9.79 14.09 14.48
CA ALA A 209 -10.20 15.03 15.52
C ALA A 209 -11.42 15.86 15.08
N LEU A 210 -11.38 16.40 13.87
CA LEU A 210 -12.47 17.18 13.27
C LEU A 210 -13.70 16.31 13.02
N ALA A 211 -13.54 15.11 12.47
CA ALA A 211 -14.64 14.19 12.22
C ALA A 211 -15.38 13.82 13.52
N GLY A 212 -14.64 13.55 14.61
CA GLY A 212 -15.20 13.31 15.91
C GLY A 212 -15.98 14.52 16.47
N ALA A 213 -15.49 15.73 16.26
CA ALA A 213 -16.17 16.97 16.67
C ALA A 213 -17.44 17.23 15.83
N ILE A 214 -17.37 16.96 14.53
CA ILE A 214 -18.51 17.13 13.61
C ILE A 214 -19.62 16.10 13.92
N GLN A 215 -19.25 14.83 14.13
CA GLN A 215 -20.22 13.77 14.46
C GLN A 215 -20.96 13.99 15.78
N ARG A 216 -20.36 14.72 16.73
CA ARG A 216 -21.05 15.12 17.98
C ARG A 216 -22.10 16.21 17.78
N ARG A 217 -21.95 17.03 16.72
CA ARG A 217 -22.84 18.18 16.43
C ARG A 217 -23.93 17.85 15.41
N PHE A 218 -23.68 16.92 14.49
CA PHE A 218 -24.58 16.59 13.39
C PHE A 218 -24.98 15.12 13.44
N GLN A 219 -26.26 14.84 13.16
CA GLN A 219 -26.74 13.48 13.03
C GLN A 219 -26.09 12.79 11.80
N LYS A 220 -25.83 11.48 11.93
CA LYS A 220 -25.14 10.68 10.91
C LYS A 220 -25.75 10.81 9.49
N ASN A 221 -27.06 11.06 9.39
CA ASN A 221 -27.77 11.24 8.13
C ASN A 221 -27.59 12.63 7.49
N GLN A 222 -26.95 13.57 8.19
CA GLN A 222 -26.67 14.94 7.68
C GLN A 222 -25.23 15.10 7.20
N ILE A 223 -24.38 14.10 7.43
CA ILE A 223 -22.94 14.11 7.09
C ILE A 223 -22.66 13.34 5.79
N LEU A 224 -23.58 12.46 5.39
CA LEU A 224 -23.54 11.69 4.14
C LEU A 224 -24.32 12.40 3.04
#